data_0d3bc5fa7447a4fedd50c7d642d5ba0c
#
_entry.id   0d3bc5fa7447a4fedd50c7d642d5ba0c
#
_cell.length_a   1.000
_cell.length_b   1.000
_cell.length_c   1.000
_cell.angle_alpha   90.00
_cell.angle_beta   90.00
_cell.angle_gamma   90.00
#
_symmetry.space_group_name_H-M   'P 1'
#
loop_
_entity.id
_entity.type
_entity.pdbx_description
1 polymer ?
#
loop_
_entity_poly.entity_id
_entity_poly.type
_entity_poly.pdbx_seq_one_letter_code
_entity_poly.pdbx_strand_id
1 'polypeptide(L)'
;LLPSFSPFESEEEGNLLFCLSVDDAFRWPVTGEEVGQFDCGGNNFGVYRLPDGSYQFEICDEKKALCCYLQANADFSDCRAALVAESDAGRKFGLNNALMLVYAFASAPYATLLMHASVIRNDGRGYLFLGKSGTGKSTHTRLWLSHIPGSDLMNDDNPVVRVVEGTVYVLSLIHI
;
A
#
# COMPACT_ATOMS: atom_id res chain seq x y z
N LEU A 1 -14.54 -9.58 3.58
CA LEU A 1 -13.29 -9.52 2.82
C LEU A 1 -13.57 -9.15 1.38
N LEU A 2 -12.70 -8.35 0.78
CA LEU A 2 -12.77 -8.08 -0.65
C LEU A 2 -12.41 -9.37 -1.40
N PRO A 3 -13.15 -9.79 -2.43
CA PRO A 3 -12.86 -11.02 -3.18
C PRO A 3 -11.41 -11.07 -3.72
N SER A 4 -10.80 -9.91 -3.94
CA SER A 4 -9.40 -9.77 -4.38
C SER A 4 -8.36 -10.27 -3.37
N PHE A 5 -8.72 -10.44 -2.09
CA PHE A 5 -7.81 -10.96 -1.06
C PHE A 5 -7.94 -12.46 -0.84
N SER A 6 -9.00 -13.09 -1.38
CA SER A 6 -9.22 -14.53 -1.21
C SER A 6 -8.04 -15.41 -1.62
N PRO A 7 -7.28 -15.10 -2.71
CA PRO A 7 -6.10 -15.88 -3.08
C PRO A 7 -4.95 -15.83 -2.06
N PHE A 8 -5.00 -14.90 -1.11
CA PHE A 8 -3.97 -14.70 -0.08
C PHE A 8 -4.38 -15.21 1.30
N GLU A 9 -5.55 -15.83 1.41
CA GLU A 9 -5.97 -16.50 2.63
C GLU A 9 -5.08 -17.72 2.87
N SER A 10 -4.59 -17.87 4.10
CA SER A 10 -3.79 -19.02 4.52
C SER A 10 -4.24 -19.46 5.91
N GLU A 11 -4.32 -20.77 6.10
CA GLU A 11 -4.50 -21.39 7.41
C GLU A 11 -3.15 -21.65 8.12
N GLU A 12 -2.03 -21.38 7.44
CA GLU A 12 -0.71 -21.55 8.01
C GLU A 12 -0.42 -20.48 9.06
N GLU A 13 -0.05 -20.91 10.25
CA GLU A 13 0.43 -20.02 11.30
C GLU A 13 1.84 -19.52 10.93
N GLY A 14 1.93 -18.23 10.60
CA GLY A 14 3.19 -17.54 10.35
C GLY A 14 3.46 -16.45 11.39
N ASN A 15 4.61 -15.80 11.28
CA ASN A 15 4.86 -14.59 12.07
C ASN A 15 3.93 -13.46 11.61
N LEU A 16 3.08 -13.00 12.51
CA LEU A 16 2.16 -11.91 12.23
C LEU A 16 2.94 -10.60 12.06
N LEU A 17 2.79 -9.96 10.91
CA LEU A 17 3.41 -8.65 10.66
C LEU A 17 2.58 -7.53 11.30
N PHE A 18 1.27 -7.57 11.11
CA PHE A 18 0.31 -6.65 11.72
C PHE A 18 -1.08 -7.27 11.80
N CYS A 19 -1.90 -6.71 12.66
CA CYS A 19 -3.34 -6.96 12.72
C CYS A 19 -4.08 -5.67 12.34
N LEU A 20 -5.01 -5.74 11.38
CA LEU A 20 -5.91 -4.64 11.05
C LEU A 20 -7.35 -5.06 11.32
N SER A 21 -7.96 -4.50 12.34
CA SER A 21 -9.38 -4.68 12.64
C SER A 21 -10.21 -3.58 11.97
N VAL A 22 -11.37 -3.96 11.42
CA VAL A 22 -12.33 -3.01 10.84
C VAL A 22 -13.53 -2.90 11.76
N ASP A 23 -13.79 -1.67 12.23
CA ASP A 23 -14.92 -1.36 13.09
C ASP A 23 -15.57 -0.05 12.62
N ASP A 24 -16.64 -0.15 11.88
CA ASP A 24 -17.33 0.99 11.29
C ASP A 24 -18.01 1.90 12.34
N ALA A 25 -18.17 1.43 13.57
CA ALA A 25 -18.65 2.23 14.69
C ALA A 25 -17.54 3.07 15.33
N PHE A 26 -16.29 2.73 15.04
CA PHE A 26 -15.13 3.43 15.58
C PHE A 26 -15.07 4.87 15.07
N ARG A 27 -14.93 5.81 16.00
CA ARG A 27 -14.73 7.23 15.72
C ARG A 27 -13.73 7.76 16.73
N TRP A 28 -12.83 8.60 16.30
CA TRP A 28 -11.96 9.33 17.22
C TRP A 28 -12.08 10.84 17.00
N PRO A 29 -11.98 11.65 18.01
CA PRO A 29 -11.61 13.04 17.80
C PRO A 29 -10.17 13.09 17.31
N VAL A 30 -9.89 13.82 16.24
CA VAL A 30 -8.51 14.10 15.80
C VAL A 30 -7.91 15.01 16.86
N THR A 31 -7.05 14.44 17.72
CA THR A 31 -6.39 15.15 18.82
C THR A 31 -4.87 15.14 18.68
N GLY A 32 -4.36 14.47 17.66
CA GLY A 32 -2.93 14.37 17.39
C GLY A 32 -2.36 15.67 16.79
N GLU A 33 -1.06 15.84 16.92
CA GLU A 33 -0.31 16.83 16.18
C GLU A 33 -0.28 16.44 14.69
N GLU A 34 -0.66 17.37 13.81
CA GLU A 34 -0.59 17.13 12.37
C GLU A 34 0.88 16.96 11.95
N VAL A 35 1.22 15.76 11.45
CA VAL A 35 2.56 15.48 10.90
C VAL A 35 2.66 15.98 9.48
N GLY A 36 1.57 15.93 8.73
CA GLY A 36 1.49 16.42 7.37
C GLY A 36 0.28 15.90 6.60
N GLN A 37 0.15 16.42 5.40
CA GLN A 37 -0.81 15.94 4.41
C GLN A 37 -0.03 15.42 3.21
N PHE A 38 -0.41 14.24 2.72
CA PHE A 38 0.24 13.61 1.58
C PHE A 38 -0.74 13.51 0.42
N ASP A 39 -0.34 14.05 -0.71
CA ASP A 39 -1.04 13.88 -1.99
C ASP A 39 -0.42 12.67 -2.72
N CYS A 40 -1.18 11.59 -2.80
CA CYS A 40 -0.81 10.39 -3.54
C CYS A 40 -1.58 10.33 -4.86
N GLY A 41 -1.22 11.19 -5.83
CA GLY A 41 -1.86 11.19 -7.15
C GLY A 41 -3.29 11.74 -7.16
N GLY A 42 -3.55 12.80 -6.36
CA GLY A 42 -4.86 13.43 -6.17
C GLY A 42 -5.60 12.95 -4.93
N ASN A 43 -5.15 11.88 -4.29
CA ASN A 43 -5.69 11.42 -3.01
C ASN A 43 -5.01 12.16 -1.86
N ASN A 44 -5.79 12.60 -0.88
CA ASN A 44 -5.27 13.32 0.27
C ASN A 44 -5.31 12.45 1.52
N PHE A 45 -4.16 12.27 2.15
CA PHE A 45 -4.02 11.61 3.44
C PHE A 45 -3.59 12.63 4.49
N GLY A 46 -4.44 12.85 5.49
CA GLY A 46 -4.05 13.56 6.72
C GLY A 46 -3.36 12.58 7.67
N VAL A 47 -2.23 12.98 8.24
CA VAL A 47 -1.47 12.16 9.19
C VAL A 47 -1.26 12.93 10.47
N TYR A 48 -1.62 12.34 11.59
CA TYR A 48 -1.56 12.91 12.91
C TYR A 48 -0.81 11.97 13.86
N ARG A 49 0.04 12.52 14.71
CA ARG A 49 0.76 11.79 15.75
C ARG A 49 0.17 12.10 17.11
N LEU A 50 -0.12 11.05 17.88
CA LEU A 50 -0.60 11.18 19.25
C LEU A 50 0.55 11.24 20.25
N PRO A 51 0.28 11.73 21.49
CA PRO A 51 1.31 11.83 22.54
C PRO A 51 1.94 10.52 22.96
N ASP A 52 1.21 9.41 22.82
CA ASP A 52 1.69 8.05 23.09
C ASP A 52 2.54 7.45 21.95
N GLY A 53 2.76 8.22 20.88
CA GLY A 53 3.53 7.81 19.71
C GLY A 53 2.72 7.06 18.66
N SER A 54 1.44 6.79 18.88
CA SER A 54 0.53 6.20 17.89
C SER A 54 0.18 7.21 16.80
N TYR A 55 -0.40 6.71 15.70
CA TYR A 55 -0.74 7.53 14.54
C TYR A 55 -2.21 7.41 14.18
N GLN A 56 -2.76 8.51 13.67
CA GLN A 56 -4.08 8.58 13.08
C GLN A 56 -3.97 9.07 11.65
N PHE A 57 -4.80 8.50 10.77
CA PHE A 57 -4.87 8.87 9.37
C PHE A 57 -6.30 9.15 8.95
N GLU A 58 -6.46 10.18 8.14
CA GLU A 58 -7.66 10.45 7.36
C GLU A 58 -7.37 10.12 5.90
N ILE A 59 -8.07 9.14 5.35
CA ILE A 59 -7.87 8.67 3.97
C ILE A 59 -9.04 9.20 3.13
N CYS A 60 -8.75 10.16 2.27
CA CYS A 60 -9.71 10.80 1.38
C CYS A 60 -9.47 10.42 -0.08
N ASP A 61 -10.53 10.34 -0.86
CA ASP A 61 -10.47 10.13 -2.32
C ASP A 61 -10.03 11.39 -3.07
N GLU A 62 -9.97 11.30 -4.41
CA GLU A 62 -9.61 12.40 -5.32
C GLU A 62 -10.54 13.61 -5.19
N LYS A 63 -11.79 13.40 -4.73
CA LYS A 63 -12.76 14.45 -4.48
C LYS A 63 -12.67 15.03 -3.07
N LYS A 64 -11.66 14.60 -2.30
CA LYS A 64 -11.48 14.95 -0.88
C LYS A 64 -12.60 14.45 0.03
N ALA A 65 -13.36 13.45 -0.40
CA ALA A 65 -14.35 12.79 0.43
C ALA A 65 -13.65 11.79 1.34
N LEU A 66 -13.89 11.87 2.64
CA LEU A 66 -13.33 10.97 3.63
C LEU A 66 -13.89 9.55 3.44
N CYS A 67 -13.00 8.59 3.23
CA CYS A 67 -13.33 7.20 2.98
C CYS A 67 -13.02 6.29 4.17
N CYS A 68 -11.94 6.57 4.89
CA CYS A 68 -11.50 5.74 5.99
C CYS A 68 -10.77 6.57 7.05
N TYR A 69 -11.05 6.26 8.31
CA TYR A 69 -10.17 6.56 9.42
C TYR A 69 -9.28 5.35 9.70
N LEU A 70 -8.00 5.57 9.94
CA LEU A 70 -7.06 4.54 10.35
C LEU A 70 -6.31 5.01 11.61
N GLN A 71 -6.26 4.17 12.62
CA GLN A 71 -5.40 4.34 13.79
C GLN A 71 -4.40 3.18 13.85
N ALA A 72 -3.15 3.48 14.14
CA ALA A 72 -2.09 2.51 14.29
C ALA A 72 -1.28 2.82 15.55
N ASN A 73 -0.85 1.77 16.27
CA ASN A 73 0.14 1.93 17.32
C ASN A 73 1.51 2.37 16.72
N ALA A 74 2.48 2.66 17.57
CA ALA A 74 3.74 3.28 17.15
C ALA A 74 4.56 2.46 16.14
N ASP A 75 4.44 1.13 16.16
CA ASP A 75 5.15 0.21 15.28
C ASP A 75 4.28 -0.41 14.17
N PHE A 76 3.02 0.02 14.07
CA PHE A 76 2.03 -0.47 13.10
C PHE A 76 1.70 -1.98 13.21
N SER A 77 1.98 -2.61 14.34
CA SER A 77 1.63 -4.02 14.57
C SER A 77 0.16 -4.22 14.91
N ASP A 78 -0.50 -3.23 15.52
CA ASP A 78 -1.92 -3.24 15.86
C ASP A 78 -2.62 -1.99 15.33
N CYS A 79 -3.57 -2.22 14.42
CA CYS A 79 -4.23 -1.17 13.68
C CYS A 79 -5.75 -1.35 13.69
N ARG A 80 -6.46 -0.22 13.62
CA ARG A 80 -7.92 -0.20 13.58
C ARG A 80 -8.40 0.78 12.51
N ALA A 81 -9.32 0.34 11.67
CA ALA A 81 -9.91 1.14 10.61
C ALA A 81 -11.42 1.27 10.78
N ALA A 82 -11.95 2.44 10.39
CA ALA A 82 -13.38 2.67 10.22
C ALA A 82 -13.66 3.13 8.79
N LEU A 83 -14.45 2.35 8.05
CA LEU A 83 -14.82 2.65 6.66
C LEU A 83 -16.08 3.53 6.68
N VAL A 84 -15.89 4.83 6.50
CA VAL A 84 -16.94 5.86 6.69
C VAL A 84 -17.62 6.30 5.40
N ALA A 85 -17.09 5.92 4.23
CA ALA A 85 -17.74 6.21 2.96
C ALA A 85 -19.08 5.49 2.85
N GLU A 86 -20.08 6.17 2.27
CA GLU A 86 -21.42 5.60 2.03
C GLU A 86 -21.42 4.60 0.87
N SER A 87 -20.59 4.84 -0.16
CA SER A 87 -20.52 3.99 -1.33
C SER A 87 -19.57 2.81 -1.14
N ASP A 88 -19.91 1.66 -1.73
CA ASP A 88 -19.02 0.49 -1.75
C ASP A 88 -17.66 0.80 -2.39
N ALA A 89 -17.63 1.65 -3.41
CA ALA A 89 -16.38 2.06 -4.05
C ALA A 89 -15.49 2.85 -3.08
N GLY A 90 -16.05 3.80 -2.34
CA GLY A 90 -15.33 4.56 -1.32
C GLY A 90 -14.86 3.68 -0.15
N ARG A 91 -15.68 2.72 0.29
CA ARG A 91 -15.29 1.77 1.33
C ARG A 91 -14.15 0.86 0.89
N LYS A 92 -14.20 0.34 -0.35
CA LYS A 92 -13.11 -0.45 -0.95
C LYS A 92 -11.83 0.37 -1.09
N PHE A 93 -11.96 1.61 -1.57
CA PHE A 93 -10.84 2.55 -1.66
C PHE A 93 -10.20 2.79 -0.29
N GLY A 94 -11.00 3.10 0.72
CA GLY A 94 -10.53 3.31 2.09
C GLY A 94 -9.80 2.11 2.67
N LEU A 95 -10.35 0.90 2.53
CA LEU A 95 -9.74 -0.33 3.03
C LEU A 95 -8.42 -0.66 2.31
N ASN A 96 -8.40 -0.56 0.97
CA ASN A 96 -7.19 -0.85 0.20
C ASN A 96 -6.05 0.10 0.57
N ASN A 97 -6.34 1.40 0.72
CA ASN A 97 -5.33 2.38 1.10
C ASN A 97 -4.89 2.22 2.56
N ALA A 98 -5.79 1.88 3.48
CA ALA A 98 -5.43 1.56 4.86
C ALA A 98 -4.49 0.35 4.93
N LEU A 99 -4.80 -0.74 4.23
CA LEU A 99 -3.94 -1.93 4.14
C LEU A 99 -2.57 -1.61 3.54
N MET A 100 -2.55 -0.82 2.46
CA MET A 100 -1.30 -0.39 1.81
C MET A 100 -0.42 0.42 2.78
N LEU A 101 -0.99 1.38 3.50
CA LEU A 101 -0.27 2.20 4.49
C LEU A 101 0.27 1.34 5.63
N VAL A 102 -0.58 0.52 6.25
CA VAL A 102 -0.17 -0.36 7.35
C VAL A 102 0.95 -1.29 6.91
N TYR A 103 0.80 -1.93 5.74
CA TYR A 103 1.83 -2.81 5.19
C TYR A 103 3.15 -2.06 4.97
N ALA A 104 3.11 -0.86 4.37
CA ALA A 104 4.31 -0.08 4.09
C ALA A 104 5.07 0.27 5.37
N PHE A 105 4.38 0.73 6.42
CA PHE A 105 5.02 1.11 7.68
C PHE A 105 5.43 -0.10 8.53
N ALA A 106 4.58 -1.12 8.67
CA ALA A 106 4.89 -2.33 9.44
C ALA A 106 6.05 -3.12 8.82
N SER A 107 6.21 -3.11 7.49
CA SER A 107 7.27 -3.85 6.81
C SER A 107 8.60 -3.09 6.68
N ALA A 108 8.59 -1.77 6.86
CA ALA A 108 9.79 -0.93 6.71
C ALA A 108 10.98 -1.38 7.60
N PRO A 109 10.79 -1.75 8.89
CA PRO A 109 11.88 -2.25 9.74
C PRO A 109 12.52 -3.55 9.23
N TYR A 110 11.83 -4.28 8.35
CA TYR A 110 12.30 -5.52 7.74
C TYR A 110 12.92 -5.30 6.35
N ALA A 111 13.51 -4.13 6.12
CA ALA A 111 14.13 -3.74 4.85
C ALA A 111 13.21 -3.96 3.63
N THR A 112 11.94 -3.65 3.80
CA THR A 112 10.90 -3.80 2.79
C THR A 112 10.34 -2.43 2.42
N LEU A 113 10.21 -2.15 1.13
CA LEU A 113 9.75 -0.87 0.60
C LEU A 113 8.68 -1.10 -0.47
N LEU A 114 7.55 -0.43 -0.31
CA LEU A 114 6.52 -0.35 -1.34
C LEU A 114 6.90 0.76 -2.33
N MET A 115 6.93 0.44 -3.64
CA MET A 115 7.38 1.36 -4.67
C MET A 115 6.23 1.68 -5.64
N HIS A 116 6.21 2.90 -6.19
CA HIS A 116 5.38 3.22 -7.34
C HIS A 116 6.21 3.05 -8.62
N ALA A 117 6.13 1.88 -9.24
CA ALA A 117 6.96 1.50 -10.38
C ALA A 117 6.26 0.49 -11.29
N SER A 118 6.63 0.51 -12.57
CA SER A 118 6.37 -0.61 -13.47
C SER A 118 7.57 -1.54 -13.48
N VAL A 119 7.34 -2.85 -13.46
CA VAL A 119 8.41 -3.86 -13.36
C VAL A 119 8.31 -4.88 -14.47
N ILE A 120 9.41 -5.03 -15.18
CA ILE A 120 9.65 -6.12 -16.13
C ILE A 120 10.57 -7.15 -15.47
N ARG A 121 10.25 -8.43 -15.66
CA ARG A 121 11.15 -9.54 -15.38
C ARG A 121 11.79 -10.00 -16.69
N ASN A 122 13.12 -10.15 -16.67
CA ASN A 122 13.90 -10.73 -17.75
C ASN A 122 15.10 -11.46 -17.16
N ASP A 123 15.33 -12.69 -17.56
CA ASP A 123 16.47 -13.52 -17.10
C ASP A 123 16.56 -13.62 -15.54
N GLY A 124 15.41 -13.79 -14.88
CA GLY A 124 15.34 -13.88 -13.41
C GLY A 124 15.64 -12.58 -12.67
N ARG A 125 15.78 -11.45 -13.37
CA ARG A 125 16.03 -10.12 -12.81
C ARG A 125 14.81 -9.24 -12.98
N GLY A 126 14.52 -8.41 -11.95
CA GLY A 126 13.49 -7.36 -11.99
C GLY A 126 14.08 -6.02 -12.41
N TYR A 127 13.48 -5.39 -13.42
CA TYR A 127 13.83 -4.05 -13.89
C TYR A 127 12.69 -3.10 -13.56
N LEU A 128 12.96 -2.13 -12.68
CA LEU A 128 11.96 -1.17 -12.20
C LEU A 128 12.07 0.15 -12.96
N PHE A 129 10.94 0.58 -13.52
CA PHE A 129 10.81 1.90 -14.15
C PHE A 129 10.10 2.83 -13.20
N LEU A 130 10.87 3.77 -12.64
CA LEU A 130 10.43 4.75 -11.67
C LEU A 130 10.09 6.08 -12.34
N GLY A 131 9.14 6.80 -11.81
CA GLY A 131 8.79 8.14 -12.28
C GLY A 131 7.37 8.53 -11.90
N LYS A 132 7.06 9.82 -12.01
CA LYS A 132 5.71 10.36 -11.77
C LYS A 132 4.69 9.75 -12.73
N SER A 133 3.42 9.83 -12.40
CA SER A 133 2.34 9.45 -13.32
C SER A 133 2.49 10.22 -14.65
N GLY A 134 2.26 9.55 -15.78
CA GLY A 134 2.39 10.15 -17.10
C GLY A 134 3.80 10.27 -17.68
N THR A 135 4.87 9.85 -16.97
CA THR A 135 6.25 9.92 -17.48
C THR A 135 6.61 8.84 -18.50
N GLY A 136 5.68 7.94 -18.81
CA GLY A 136 5.88 6.91 -19.82
C GLY A 136 6.39 5.57 -19.28
N LYS A 137 6.27 5.30 -17.99
CA LYS A 137 6.66 3.99 -17.38
C LYS A 137 6.04 2.81 -18.14
N SER A 138 4.72 2.79 -18.29
CA SER A 138 4.01 1.72 -19.00
C SER A 138 4.32 1.70 -20.51
N THR A 139 4.71 2.83 -21.10
CA THR A 139 5.19 2.85 -22.50
C THR A 139 6.54 2.16 -22.59
N HIS A 140 7.44 2.43 -21.67
CA HIS A 140 8.76 1.78 -21.62
C HIS A 140 8.64 0.27 -21.39
N THR A 141 7.77 -0.13 -20.47
CA THR A 141 7.40 -1.53 -20.23
C THR A 141 6.92 -2.24 -21.50
N ARG A 142 6.00 -1.62 -22.27
CA ARG A 142 5.51 -2.17 -23.55
C ARG A 142 6.61 -2.33 -24.58
N LEU A 143 7.55 -1.40 -24.64
CA LEU A 143 8.72 -1.51 -25.54
C LEU A 143 9.60 -2.71 -25.17
N TRP A 144 9.84 -2.94 -23.88
CA TRP A 144 10.57 -4.12 -23.41
C TRP A 144 9.87 -5.42 -23.82
N LEU A 145 8.56 -5.53 -23.55
CA LEU A 145 7.77 -6.71 -23.92
C LEU A 145 7.77 -6.97 -25.43
N SER A 146 7.84 -5.91 -26.25
CA SER A 146 7.83 -6.02 -27.71
C SER A 146 9.17 -6.31 -28.34
N HIS A 147 10.27 -5.87 -27.71
CA HIS A 147 11.60 -5.86 -28.36
C HIS A 147 12.67 -6.68 -27.63
N ILE A 148 12.46 -7.05 -26.37
CA ILE A 148 13.42 -7.83 -25.61
C ILE A 148 12.86 -9.22 -25.35
N PRO A 149 13.35 -10.25 -26.05
CA PRO A 149 12.87 -11.62 -25.89
C PRO A 149 13.01 -12.11 -24.44
N GLY A 150 12.03 -12.91 -23.97
CA GLY A 150 12.02 -13.46 -22.61
C GLY A 150 11.61 -12.48 -21.53
N SER A 151 11.16 -11.28 -21.91
CA SER A 151 10.60 -10.32 -20.95
C SER A 151 9.15 -10.61 -20.66
N ASP A 152 8.75 -10.49 -19.39
CA ASP A 152 7.36 -10.51 -18.96
C ASP A 152 7.04 -9.36 -17.99
N LEU A 153 5.78 -8.96 -17.93
CA LEU A 153 5.30 -7.96 -16.99
C LEU A 153 5.11 -8.60 -15.62
N MET A 154 5.83 -8.10 -14.63
CA MET A 154 5.72 -8.57 -13.26
C MET A 154 4.76 -7.73 -12.42
N ASN A 155 4.81 -6.40 -12.56
CA ASN A 155 3.94 -5.45 -11.86
C ASN A 155 3.89 -4.13 -12.64
N ASP A 156 2.75 -3.41 -12.63
CA ASP A 156 2.64 -2.12 -13.33
C ASP A 156 2.28 -0.95 -12.41
N ASP A 157 2.26 -1.14 -11.09
CA ASP A 157 1.86 -0.05 -10.17
C ASP A 157 2.63 -0.07 -8.84
N ASN A 158 2.41 -1.08 -8.01
CA ASN A 158 2.90 -1.12 -6.63
C ASN A 158 3.73 -2.39 -6.33
N PRO A 159 4.94 -2.53 -6.89
CA PRO A 159 5.83 -3.61 -6.53
C PRO A 159 6.39 -3.42 -5.12
N VAL A 160 6.69 -4.53 -4.47
CA VAL A 160 7.40 -4.56 -3.19
C VAL A 160 8.86 -4.90 -3.45
N VAL A 161 9.77 -4.10 -2.89
CA VAL A 161 11.21 -4.38 -2.90
C VAL A 161 11.63 -4.77 -1.49
N ARG A 162 12.31 -5.89 -1.34
CA ARG A 162 12.81 -6.37 -0.05
C ARG A 162 14.26 -6.80 -0.14
N VAL A 163 15.05 -6.46 0.88
CA VAL A 163 16.41 -6.94 1.02
C VAL A 163 16.44 -8.10 2.01
N VAL A 164 16.94 -9.26 1.57
CA VAL A 164 17.12 -10.45 2.40
C VAL A 164 18.57 -10.90 2.26
N GLU A 165 19.31 -10.96 3.35
CA GLU A 165 20.73 -11.37 3.37
C GLU A 165 21.60 -10.65 2.32
N GLY A 166 21.38 -9.35 2.16
CA GLY A 166 22.11 -8.51 1.20
C GLY A 166 21.67 -8.65 -0.27
N THR A 167 20.72 -9.52 -0.57
CA THR A 167 20.14 -9.68 -1.91
C THR A 167 18.84 -8.90 -2.01
N VAL A 168 18.69 -8.14 -3.11
CA VAL A 168 17.48 -7.36 -3.39
C VAL A 168 16.50 -8.22 -4.18
N TYR A 169 15.30 -8.37 -3.64
CA TYR A 169 14.18 -9.06 -4.28
C TYR A 169 13.09 -8.07 -4.68
N VAL A 170 12.51 -8.27 -5.83
CA VAL A 170 11.30 -7.60 -6.27
C VAL A 170 10.15 -8.59 -6.21
N LEU A 171 9.11 -8.23 -5.47
CA LEU A 171 7.94 -9.08 -5.25
C LEU A 171 6.73 -8.39 -5.87
N SER A 172 5.82 -9.18 -6.43
CA SER A 172 4.57 -8.68 -6.97
C SER A 172 3.40 -9.32 -6.22
N LEU A 173 2.43 -8.50 -5.87
CA LEU A 173 1.15 -8.93 -5.30
C LEU A 173 0.05 -9.07 -6.36
N ILE A 174 0.40 -8.97 -7.64
CA ILE A 174 -0.56 -9.11 -8.75
C ILE A 174 -0.48 -10.54 -9.27
N HIS A 175 -1.61 -11.27 -9.16
CA HIS A 175 -1.84 -12.45 -9.98
C HIS A 175 -2.23 -11.98 -11.38
N ILE A 176 -1.38 -12.27 -12.32
CA ILE A 176 -1.68 -12.14 -13.74
C ILE A 176 -2.46 -13.38 -14.19
#